data_c65bf1e61fc1bedcb48f489b65afba9a
#
_entry.id   c65bf1e61fc1bedcb48f489b65afba9a
#
_cell.length_a   1.000
_cell.length_b   1.000
_cell.length_c   1.000
_cell.angle_alpha   90.00
_cell.angle_beta   90.00
_cell.angle_gamma   90.00
#
_symmetry.space_group_name_H-M   'P 1'
#
loop_
_entity.id
_entity.type
_entity.pdbx_description
1 polymer ?
#
loop_
_entity_poly.entity_id
_entity_poly.type
_entity_poly.pdbx_seq_one_letter_code
_entity_poly.pdbx_strand_id
1 'polypeptide(L)'
;MILVVGGIASGKRSYAHSLGFADSDMSEELSSSCPVLLDAQELVRSEDADAASLVDTLAATKQVVLCQEVGSGIVPISRGERDWRDRVGALSKNLAERADAVVRMVCGVPQVLKGTDWLESHGFGQRCAGGDHPAFGTSFFTNRACEHFPCHEGIDERDFNCLFCYCPLYALGPDCGGNFTYTKSGRKNCKNCALPHVRENGVKLVSARYEQLAELARDEGK
;
A
#
# COMPACT_ATOMS: atom_id res chain seq x y z
N MET A 1 -10.01 7.67 11.47
CA MET A 1 -8.83 8.57 11.48
C MET A 1 -7.66 7.90 10.78
N ILE A 2 -6.95 8.61 9.92
CA ILE A 2 -5.71 8.18 9.26
C ILE A 2 -4.53 8.77 10.02
N LEU A 3 -3.59 7.94 10.47
CA LEU A 3 -2.32 8.40 11.01
C LEU A 3 -1.25 8.36 9.91
N VAL A 4 -0.60 9.49 9.67
CA VAL A 4 0.50 9.61 8.70
C VAL A 4 1.79 9.92 9.44
N VAL A 5 2.74 8.98 9.42
CA VAL A 5 4.04 9.14 10.08
C VAL A 5 5.18 9.26 9.07
N GLY A 6 6.28 9.84 9.47
CA GLY A 6 7.49 9.94 8.63
C GLY A 6 8.45 10.99 9.11
N GLY A 7 9.67 10.97 8.59
CA GLY A 7 10.70 11.94 8.92
C GLY A 7 10.32 13.39 8.56
N ILE A 8 11.14 14.34 8.97
CA ILE A 8 10.99 15.74 8.55
C ILE A 8 11.07 15.82 7.02
N ALA A 9 10.24 16.68 6.41
CA ALA A 9 10.19 16.86 4.96
C ALA A 9 9.93 15.57 4.14
N SER A 10 9.40 14.50 4.73
CA SER A 10 9.13 13.22 4.04
C SER A 10 7.93 13.24 3.08
N GLY A 11 7.19 14.37 2.97
CA GLY A 11 6.03 14.53 2.09
C GLY A 11 4.67 14.29 2.76
N LYS A 12 4.59 14.25 4.10
CA LYS A 12 3.34 14.04 4.84
C LYS A 12 2.23 15.02 4.45
N ARG A 13 2.55 16.34 4.34
CA ARG A 13 1.58 17.36 3.94
C ARG A 13 1.11 17.18 2.50
N SER A 14 2.03 16.88 1.58
CA SER A 14 1.68 16.58 0.19
C SER A 14 0.79 15.34 0.08
N TYR A 15 0.99 14.37 0.95
CA TYR A 15 0.12 13.20 1.03
C TYR A 15 -1.29 13.57 1.50
N ALA A 16 -1.44 14.43 2.52
CA ALA A 16 -2.75 14.93 2.94
C ALA A 16 -3.46 15.68 1.80
N HIS A 17 -2.74 16.48 1.00
CA HIS A 17 -3.31 17.08 -0.23
C HIS A 17 -3.79 16.01 -1.22
N SER A 18 -3.04 14.95 -1.41
CA SER A 18 -3.44 13.85 -2.31
C SER A 18 -4.71 13.12 -1.82
N LEU A 19 -4.99 13.14 -0.52
CA LEU A 19 -6.24 12.65 0.06
C LEU A 19 -7.44 13.61 -0.17
N GLY A 20 -7.19 14.81 -0.70
CA GLY A 20 -8.22 15.79 -1.05
C GLY A 20 -8.37 16.94 -0.05
N PHE A 21 -7.49 17.06 0.95
CA PHE A 21 -7.51 18.16 1.90
C PHE A 21 -6.73 19.36 1.36
N ALA A 22 -7.33 20.55 1.45
CA ALA A 22 -6.67 21.83 1.12
C ALA A 22 -5.87 22.36 2.33
N ASP A 23 -5.03 23.39 2.12
CA ASP A 23 -4.31 24.03 3.23
C ASP A 23 -5.25 24.63 4.29
N SER A 24 -6.45 25.08 3.89
CA SER A 24 -7.49 25.57 4.79
C SER A 24 -8.04 24.49 5.73
N ASP A 25 -7.88 23.22 5.38
CA ASP A 25 -8.36 22.07 6.18
C ASP A 25 -7.30 21.58 7.18
N MET A 26 -6.15 22.26 7.25
CA MET A 26 -4.99 21.86 8.04
C MET A 26 -4.69 22.87 9.14
N SER A 27 -4.34 22.39 10.33
CA SER A 27 -3.96 23.24 11.47
C SER A 27 -2.95 22.52 12.36
N GLU A 28 -2.09 23.29 13.01
CA GLU A 28 -1.20 22.80 14.07
C GLU A 28 -1.89 22.80 15.44
N GLU A 29 -3.04 23.47 15.54
CA GLU A 29 -3.78 23.59 16.79
C GLU A 29 -4.78 22.44 16.97
N LEU A 30 -4.70 21.77 18.11
CA LEU A 30 -5.61 20.67 18.48
C LEU A 30 -7.07 21.17 18.57
N SER A 31 -7.28 22.38 19.10
CA SER A 31 -8.60 23.01 19.27
C SER A 31 -9.27 23.44 17.96
N SER A 32 -8.53 23.48 16.87
CA SER A 32 -9.06 23.84 15.56
C SER A 32 -10.10 22.83 15.06
N SER A 33 -11.15 23.29 14.40
CA SER A 33 -12.14 22.44 13.71
C SER A 33 -11.62 21.81 12.42
N CYS A 34 -10.40 22.13 12.00
CA CYS A 34 -9.77 21.56 10.81
C CYS A 34 -9.66 20.03 10.92
N PRO A 35 -10.02 19.29 9.86
CA PRO A 35 -10.00 17.83 9.87
C PRO A 35 -8.60 17.23 9.89
N VAL A 36 -7.56 18.01 9.52
CA VAL A 36 -6.16 17.58 9.48
C VAL A 36 -5.36 18.28 10.56
N LEU A 37 -4.74 17.51 11.45
CA LEU A 37 -3.77 18.03 12.41
C LEU A 37 -2.36 17.85 11.86
N LEU A 38 -1.60 18.92 11.81
CA LEU A 38 -0.17 18.94 11.51
C LEU A 38 0.64 18.76 12.80
N ASP A 39 1.83 18.20 12.69
CA ASP A 39 2.88 18.17 13.72
C ASP A 39 2.40 17.69 15.11
N ALA A 40 1.65 16.60 15.14
CA ALA A 40 1.11 16.01 16.37
C ALA A 40 2.19 15.73 17.45
N GLN A 41 3.46 15.57 17.06
CA GLN A 41 4.59 15.40 17.98
C GLN A 41 4.77 16.58 18.94
N GLU A 42 4.33 17.80 18.53
CA GLU A 42 4.46 18.98 19.36
C GLU A 42 3.45 19.00 20.54
N LEU A 43 2.35 18.27 20.43
CA LEU A 43 1.36 18.15 21.51
C LEU A 43 1.94 17.51 22.79
N VAL A 44 2.98 16.72 22.67
CA VAL A 44 3.66 16.06 23.79
C VAL A 44 5.04 16.67 24.09
N ARG A 45 5.23 17.95 23.70
CA ARG A 45 6.46 18.68 24.04
C ARG A 45 6.55 18.95 25.54
N SER A 46 5.45 19.31 26.16
CA SER A 46 5.33 19.46 27.61
C SER A 46 5.33 18.09 28.31
N GLU A 47 5.95 18.04 29.50
CA GLU A 47 5.96 16.85 30.36
C GLU A 47 4.58 16.55 30.96
N ASP A 48 3.73 17.56 31.08
CA ASP A 48 2.38 17.47 31.68
C ASP A 48 1.31 16.99 30.66
N ALA A 49 1.70 16.71 29.40
CA ALA A 49 0.76 16.28 28.37
C ALA A 49 0.22 14.87 28.64
N ASP A 50 -1.09 14.76 28.84
CA ASP A 50 -1.78 13.46 28.94
C ASP A 50 -1.95 12.83 27.57
N ALA A 51 -1.03 11.94 27.21
CA ALA A 51 -1.02 11.27 25.93
C ALA A 51 -2.30 10.44 25.69
N ALA A 52 -2.93 9.87 26.72
CA ALA A 52 -4.14 9.07 26.56
C ALA A 52 -5.34 9.94 26.16
N SER A 53 -5.55 11.04 26.87
CA SER A 53 -6.60 12.03 26.56
C SER A 53 -6.39 12.65 25.17
N LEU A 54 -5.14 12.92 24.79
CA LEU A 54 -4.82 13.41 23.43
C LEU A 54 -5.22 12.43 22.35
N VAL A 55 -4.92 11.14 22.52
CA VAL A 55 -5.26 10.09 21.55
C VAL A 55 -6.78 9.99 21.36
N ASP A 56 -7.55 9.98 22.44
CA ASP A 56 -9.02 9.93 22.36
C ASP A 56 -9.59 11.16 21.67
N THR A 57 -9.07 12.34 21.99
CA THR A 57 -9.48 13.61 21.36
C THR A 57 -9.18 13.60 19.86
N LEU A 58 -7.98 13.20 19.46
CA LEU A 58 -7.57 13.15 18.07
C LEU A 58 -8.40 12.14 17.28
N ALA A 59 -8.62 10.96 17.83
CA ALA A 59 -9.43 9.93 17.20
C ALA A 59 -10.90 10.36 16.99
N ALA A 60 -11.43 11.18 17.91
CA ALA A 60 -12.81 11.65 17.82
C ALA A 60 -12.99 12.89 16.91
N THR A 61 -11.97 13.74 16.77
CA THR A 61 -12.10 15.05 16.12
C THR A 61 -11.36 15.21 14.81
N LYS A 62 -10.36 14.39 14.53
CA LYS A 62 -9.51 14.53 13.33
C LYS A 62 -9.71 13.38 12.35
N GLN A 63 -9.73 13.71 11.07
CA GLN A 63 -9.74 12.71 10.00
C GLN A 63 -8.32 12.23 9.67
N VAL A 64 -7.35 13.15 9.68
CA VAL A 64 -5.95 12.86 9.41
C VAL A 64 -5.07 13.51 10.49
N VAL A 65 -4.12 12.74 10.99
CA VAL A 65 -3.11 13.22 11.95
C VAL A 65 -1.72 12.99 11.34
N LEU A 66 -0.97 14.08 11.14
CA LEU A 66 0.41 14.03 10.67
C LEU A 66 1.34 14.09 11.88
N CYS A 67 2.19 13.09 12.03
CA CYS A 67 3.17 13.01 13.11
C CYS A 67 4.57 12.81 12.57
N GLN A 68 5.54 13.54 13.09
CA GLN A 68 6.94 13.32 12.77
C GLN A 68 7.45 12.07 13.49
N GLU A 69 8.19 11.23 12.78
CA GLU A 69 8.91 10.09 13.32
C GLU A 69 10.19 10.60 14.01
N VAL A 70 10.04 11.00 15.29
CA VAL A 70 11.15 11.51 16.09
C VAL A 70 11.96 10.33 16.61
N GLY A 71 13.28 10.39 16.42
CA GLY A 71 14.18 9.32 16.89
C GLY A 71 14.72 8.39 15.80
N SER A 72 14.28 8.55 14.55
CA SER A 72 14.90 7.91 13.39
C SER A 72 16.15 8.70 12.96
N GLY A 73 17.20 8.64 13.77
CA GLY A 73 18.40 9.42 13.47
C GLY A 73 19.38 9.47 14.65
N ILE A 74 20.01 10.62 14.86
CA ILE A 74 20.99 10.83 15.92
C ILE A 74 20.29 10.84 17.28
N VAL A 75 20.81 10.07 18.24
CA VAL A 75 20.33 10.11 19.62
C VAL A 75 20.58 11.51 20.22
N PRO A 76 19.54 12.22 20.70
CA PRO A 76 19.71 13.55 21.26
C PRO A 76 20.64 13.55 22.49
N ILE A 77 21.51 14.56 22.58
CA ILE A 77 22.45 14.71 23.70
C ILE A 77 21.70 15.10 24.96
N SER A 78 20.72 16.01 24.85
CA SER A 78 19.98 16.49 26.01
C SER A 78 18.98 15.44 26.51
N ARG A 79 18.81 15.35 27.83
CA ARG A 79 17.84 14.44 28.44
C ARG A 79 16.41 14.82 28.04
N GLY A 80 16.06 16.09 28.06
CA GLY A 80 14.72 16.57 27.71
C GLY A 80 14.30 16.18 26.28
N GLU A 81 15.22 16.25 25.31
CA GLU A 81 14.95 15.80 23.95
C GLU A 81 14.77 14.28 23.85
N ARG A 82 15.50 13.49 24.66
CA ARG A 82 15.28 12.03 24.71
C ARG A 82 13.92 11.70 25.32
N ASP A 83 13.58 12.38 26.40
CA ASP A 83 12.29 12.19 27.10
C ASP A 83 11.12 12.62 26.18
N TRP A 84 11.28 13.70 25.42
CA TRP A 84 10.29 14.11 24.39
C TRP A 84 10.18 13.05 23.27
N ARG A 85 11.29 12.57 22.73
CA ARG A 85 11.32 11.51 21.72
C ARG A 85 10.53 10.28 22.18
N ASP A 86 10.72 9.88 23.44
CA ASP A 86 10.07 8.70 24.00
C ASP A 86 8.56 8.94 24.18
N ARG A 87 8.13 10.18 24.56
CA ARG A 87 6.73 10.58 24.58
C ARG A 87 6.09 10.57 23.19
N VAL A 88 6.79 11.06 22.17
CA VAL A 88 6.32 11.00 20.77
C VAL A 88 6.16 9.56 20.30
N GLY A 89 7.09 8.69 20.65
CA GLY A 89 6.99 7.26 20.36
C GLY A 89 5.75 6.62 20.99
N ALA A 90 5.49 6.93 22.26
CA ALA A 90 4.29 6.46 22.96
C ALA A 90 3.00 7.01 22.33
N LEU A 91 2.95 8.31 22.02
CA LEU A 91 1.80 8.94 21.33
C LEU A 91 1.54 8.25 19.98
N SER A 92 2.58 8.09 19.16
CA SER A 92 2.46 7.49 17.81
C SER A 92 1.97 6.04 17.88
N LYS A 93 2.45 5.26 18.85
CA LYS A 93 2.00 3.88 19.10
C LYS A 93 0.52 3.85 19.46
N ASN A 94 0.09 4.66 20.41
CA ASN A 94 -1.31 4.71 20.86
C ASN A 94 -2.24 5.22 19.74
N LEU A 95 -1.80 6.20 18.96
CA LEU A 95 -2.55 6.67 17.79
C LEU A 95 -2.67 5.57 16.74
N ALA A 96 -1.60 4.81 16.48
CA ALA A 96 -1.62 3.71 15.51
C ALA A 96 -2.58 2.58 15.92
N GLU A 97 -2.73 2.31 17.21
CA GLU A 97 -3.71 1.35 17.72
C GLU A 97 -5.14 1.80 17.43
N ARG A 98 -5.45 3.08 17.57
CA ARG A 98 -6.78 3.68 17.38
C ARG A 98 -7.10 4.06 15.92
N ALA A 99 -6.10 4.30 15.11
CA ALA A 99 -6.27 4.68 13.72
C ALA A 99 -6.90 3.56 12.89
N ASP A 100 -7.79 3.92 11.95
CA ASP A 100 -8.35 3.00 10.96
C ASP A 100 -7.28 2.64 9.90
N ALA A 101 -6.40 3.60 9.59
CA ALA A 101 -5.28 3.39 8.70
C ALA A 101 -4.00 4.08 9.21
N VAL A 102 -2.86 3.46 8.96
CA VAL A 102 -1.52 3.99 9.27
C VAL A 102 -0.68 3.99 8.01
N VAL A 103 -0.15 5.15 7.66
CA VAL A 103 0.67 5.35 6.46
C VAL A 103 2.02 5.93 6.87
N ARG A 104 3.10 5.33 6.41
CA ARG A 104 4.46 5.84 6.58
C ARG A 104 4.93 6.53 5.30
N MET A 105 5.44 7.75 5.44
CA MET A 105 6.00 8.50 4.33
C MET A 105 7.51 8.34 4.27
N VAL A 106 8.02 7.84 3.13
CA VAL A 106 9.46 7.71 2.87
C VAL A 106 9.75 8.36 1.51
N CYS A 107 10.55 9.44 1.51
CA CYS A 107 10.95 10.14 0.27
C CYS A 107 9.77 10.54 -0.63
N GLY A 108 8.66 10.96 -0.05
CA GLY A 108 7.43 11.32 -0.80
C GLY A 108 6.54 10.14 -1.18
N VAL A 109 6.98 8.90 -0.92
CA VAL A 109 6.24 7.67 -1.25
C VAL A 109 5.47 7.19 -0.01
N PRO A 110 4.13 7.04 -0.08
CA PRO A 110 3.33 6.47 1.00
C PRO A 110 3.49 4.95 1.06
N GLN A 111 3.71 4.43 2.26
CA GLN A 111 3.69 3.01 2.57
C GLN A 111 2.57 2.75 3.58
N VAL A 112 1.54 2.01 3.18
CA VAL A 112 0.44 1.62 4.07
C VAL A 112 0.92 0.51 4.98
N LEU A 113 0.87 0.76 6.30
CA LEU A 113 1.25 -0.20 7.35
C LEU A 113 0.02 -0.89 7.96
N LYS A 114 -1.15 -0.22 7.95
CA LYS A 114 -2.41 -0.71 8.50
C LYS A 114 -3.57 -0.12 7.71
N GLY A 115 -4.64 -0.91 7.51
CA GLY A 115 -5.92 -0.41 7.00
C GLY A 115 -5.97 -0.22 5.49
N THR A 116 -5.32 -1.05 4.69
CA THR A 116 -5.40 -1.01 3.22
C THR A 116 -6.84 -1.10 2.73
N ASP A 117 -7.59 -2.10 3.20
CA ASP A 117 -8.98 -2.31 2.80
C ASP A 117 -9.89 -1.15 3.23
N TRP A 118 -9.60 -0.55 4.39
CA TRP A 118 -10.31 0.63 4.87
C TRP A 118 -10.07 1.83 3.96
N LEU A 119 -8.83 2.10 3.58
CA LEU A 119 -8.48 3.18 2.66
C LEU A 119 -9.14 2.99 1.28
N GLU A 120 -9.16 1.78 0.77
CA GLU A 120 -9.81 1.45 -0.51
C GLU A 120 -11.32 1.68 -0.44
N SER A 121 -11.97 1.20 0.60
CA SER A 121 -13.43 1.33 0.77
C SER A 121 -13.89 2.78 0.96
N HIS A 122 -13.03 3.66 1.48
CA HIS A 122 -13.29 5.08 1.67
C HIS A 122 -12.78 5.97 0.53
N GLY A 123 -12.38 5.37 -0.60
CA GLY A 123 -11.94 6.08 -1.79
C GLY A 123 -10.53 6.65 -1.72
N PHE A 124 -9.75 6.24 -0.72
CA PHE A 124 -8.35 6.65 -0.56
C PHE A 124 -7.35 5.65 -1.18
N GLY A 125 -7.77 4.44 -1.50
CA GLY A 125 -6.91 3.37 -1.98
C GLY A 125 -6.12 3.73 -3.24
N GLN A 126 -6.74 4.41 -4.19
CA GLN A 126 -6.08 4.87 -5.42
C GLN A 126 -5.10 6.03 -5.20
N ARG A 127 -5.22 6.77 -4.08
CA ARG A 127 -4.38 7.93 -3.75
C ARG A 127 -3.18 7.57 -2.88
N CYS A 128 -3.19 6.39 -2.27
CA CYS A 128 -2.07 5.88 -1.49
C CYS A 128 -0.93 5.30 -2.35
N ALA A 129 -1.18 5.09 -3.63
CA ALA A 129 -0.16 4.72 -4.59
C ALA A 129 0.62 5.97 -5.04
N GLY A 130 1.64 6.33 -4.31
CA GLY A 130 2.63 7.30 -4.75
C GLY A 130 3.34 6.80 -6.00
N GLY A 131 3.00 7.39 -7.16
CA GLY A 131 3.50 6.97 -8.46
C GLY A 131 2.80 5.73 -9.00
N ASP A 132 2.61 5.65 -10.27
CA ASP A 132 2.00 4.68 -11.18
C ASP A 132 1.99 3.17 -10.81
N HIS A 133 1.99 2.81 -9.53
CA HIS A 133 1.92 1.42 -9.10
C HIS A 133 0.61 1.17 -8.35
N PRO A 134 -0.25 0.27 -8.86
CA PRO A 134 -1.32 -0.31 -8.07
C PRO A 134 -0.71 -0.89 -6.79
N ALA A 135 -1.46 -0.80 -5.68
CA ALA A 135 -1.03 -1.34 -4.40
C ALA A 135 -0.31 -2.68 -4.58
N PHE A 136 0.95 -2.76 -4.15
CA PHE A 136 1.75 -3.98 -4.27
C PHE A 136 1.17 -5.06 -3.35
N GLY A 137 0.07 -5.69 -3.80
CA GLY A 137 -0.28 -7.01 -3.33
C GLY A 137 0.64 -8.04 -3.97
N THR A 138 0.78 -9.20 -3.37
CA THR A 138 1.49 -10.35 -3.94
C THR A 138 0.90 -10.83 -5.27
N SER A 139 -0.20 -10.23 -5.73
CA SER A 139 -0.99 -10.60 -6.90
C SER A 139 -0.71 -9.78 -8.16
N PHE A 140 0.12 -8.73 -8.09
CA PHE A 140 0.41 -7.86 -9.23
C PHE A 140 1.90 -7.49 -9.29
N PHE A 141 2.51 -7.67 -10.46
CA PHE A 141 3.90 -7.30 -10.73
C PHE A 141 4.06 -6.93 -12.20
N THR A 142 4.66 -5.77 -12.49
CA THR A 142 4.97 -5.32 -13.86
C THR A 142 6.47 -5.12 -14.03
N ASN A 143 7.07 -5.82 -14.98
CA ASN A 143 8.47 -5.62 -15.35
C ASN A 143 8.58 -4.80 -16.65
N ARG A 144 8.60 -3.48 -16.52
CA ARG A 144 8.74 -2.57 -17.66
C ARG A 144 10.15 -2.57 -18.27
N ALA A 145 11.15 -3.12 -17.57
CA ALA A 145 12.52 -3.25 -18.07
C ALA A 145 12.73 -4.55 -18.88
N CYS A 146 11.69 -5.38 -19.04
CA CYS A 146 11.75 -6.58 -19.85
C CYS A 146 11.86 -6.21 -21.34
N GLU A 147 12.79 -6.84 -22.07
CA GLU A 147 12.99 -6.62 -23.51
C GLU A 147 11.76 -6.97 -24.37
N HIS A 148 10.83 -7.77 -23.82
CA HIS A 148 9.60 -8.19 -24.48
C HIS A 148 8.37 -7.37 -24.04
N PHE A 149 8.53 -6.38 -23.15
CA PHE A 149 7.41 -5.62 -22.64
C PHE A 149 6.95 -4.53 -23.63
N PRO A 150 5.61 -4.39 -23.87
CA PRO A 150 4.52 -5.29 -23.50
C PRO A 150 4.47 -6.50 -24.46
N CYS A 151 4.56 -7.71 -23.92
CA CYS A 151 4.62 -8.94 -24.74
C CYS A 151 3.27 -9.42 -25.28
N HIS A 152 2.18 -8.75 -24.94
CA HIS A 152 0.82 -8.98 -25.44
C HIS A 152 0.15 -7.66 -25.81
N GLU A 153 -0.54 -7.63 -26.94
CA GLU A 153 -1.29 -6.46 -27.39
C GLU A 153 -2.67 -6.38 -26.75
N GLY A 154 -3.23 -5.15 -26.68
CA GLY A 154 -4.60 -4.92 -26.21
C GLY A 154 -4.78 -4.83 -24.70
N ILE A 155 -3.69 -4.75 -23.92
CA ILE A 155 -3.71 -4.49 -22.48
C ILE A 155 -3.08 -3.11 -22.25
N ASP A 156 -3.71 -2.26 -21.43
CA ASP A 156 -3.08 -1.02 -20.94
C ASP A 156 -1.84 -1.40 -20.12
N GLU A 157 -0.71 -0.75 -20.37
CA GLU A 157 0.55 -1.02 -19.66
C GLU A 157 0.42 -0.89 -18.14
N ARG A 158 -0.51 -0.05 -17.65
CA ARG A 158 -0.80 0.13 -16.22
C ARG A 158 -1.49 -1.09 -15.61
N ASP A 159 -2.19 -1.85 -16.43
CA ASP A 159 -2.95 -3.05 -16.04
C ASP A 159 -2.19 -4.33 -16.38
N PHE A 160 -0.99 -4.21 -16.95
CA PHE A 160 -0.21 -5.34 -17.42
C PHE A 160 0.50 -6.06 -16.26
N ASN A 161 0.10 -7.29 -15.97
CA ASN A 161 0.65 -8.10 -14.89
C ASN A 161 1.64 -9.16 -15.43
N CYS A 162 2.89 -9.07 -15.02
CA CYS A 162 3.95 -10.01 -15.40
C CYS A 162 4.11 -11.19 -14.43
N LEU A 163 3.30 -11.29 -13.36
CA LEU A 163 3.45 -12.30 -12.32
C LEU A 163 3.44 -13.73 -12.87
N PHE A 164 2.59 -13.99 -13.86
CA PHE A 164 2.52 -15.26 -14.55
C PHE A 164 3.04 -15.17 -15.99
N CYS A 165 4.27 -14.71 -16.15
CA CYS A 165 4.97 -14.68 -17.44
C CYS A 165 4.96 -16.06 -18.10
N TYR A 166 5.17 -17.12 -17.30
CA TYR A 166 4.86 -18.49 -17.65
C TYR A 166 3.52 -18.88 -17.05
N CYS A 167 2.48 -18.88 -17.89
CA CYS A 167 1.12 -19.14 -17.44
C CYS A 167 1.01 -20.57 -16.86
N PRO A 168 0.72 -20.74 -15.55
CA PRO A 168 0.56 -22.08 -14.96
C PRO A 168 -0.56 -22.88 -15.60
N LEU A 169 -1.62 -22.19 -16.10
CA LEU A 169 -2.73 -22.83 -16.79
C LEU A 169 -2.33 -23.48 -18.13
N TYR A 170 -1.10 -23.23 -18.61
CA TYR A 170 -0.60 -23.90 -19.83
C TYR A 170 -0.64 -25.41 -19.71
N ALA A 171 -0.38 -25.93 -18.52
CA ALA A 171 -0.36 -27.37 -18.22
C ALA A 171 -1.74 -28.04 -18.37
N LEU A 172 -2.84 -27.28 -18.24
CA LEU A 172 -4.20 -27.78 -18.42
C LEU A 172 -4.57 -28.03 -19.91
N GLY A 173 -3.64 -27.84 -20.85
CA GLY A 173 -3.90 -28.10 -22.26
C GLY A 173 -5.09 -27.29 -22.81
N PRO A 174 -6.09 -27.96 -23.46
CA PRO A 174 -7.27 -27.27 -23.99
C PRO A 174 -8.17 -26.69 -22.91
N ASP A 175 -8.12 -27.18 -21.68
CA ASP A 175 -9.03 -26.81 -20.60
C ASP A 175 -8.57 -25.55 -19.83
N CYS A 176 -7.51 -24.88 -20.28
CA CYS A 176 -6.99 -23.68 -19.63
C CYS A 176 -7.94 -22.49 -19.68
N GLY A 177 -8.93 -22.49 -20.57
CA GLY A 177 -9.91 -21.40 -20.76
C GLY A 177 -9.36 -20.13 -21.44
N GLY A 178 -8.11 -20.16 -21.93
CA GLY A 178 -7.47 -19.03 -22.59
C GLY A 178 -7.63 -19.01 -24.11
N ASN A 179 -7.23 -17.90 -24.73
CA ASN A 179 -7.19 -17.76 -26.18
C ASN A 179 -5.85 -18.24 -26.72
N PHE A 180 -5.79 -19.48 -27.18
CA PHE A 180 -4.58 -20.11 -27.69
C PHE A 180 -4.83 -20.77 -29.06
N THR A 181 -3.75 -21.09 -29.76
CA THR A 181 -3.76 -21.87 -31.00
C THR A 181 -2.75 -23.01 -30.89
N TYR A 182 -2.82 -23.96 -31.84
CA TYR A 182 -1.76 -24.96 -31.96
C TYR A 182 -0.89 -24.67 -33.18
N THR A 183 0.42 -24.84 -33.04
CA THR A 183 1.36 -24.79 -34.17
C THR A 183 1.18 -26.02 -35.02
N LYS A 184 1.76 -26.01 -36.24
CA LYS A 184 1.77 -27.18 -37.14
C LYS A 184 2.43 -28.43 -36.50
N SER A 185 3.31 -28.24 -35.51
CA SER A 185 3.97 -29.34 -34.76
C SER A 185 3.16 -29.77 -33.53
N GLY A 186 1.91 -29.33 -33.35
CA GLY A 186 1.04 -29.66 -32.21
C GLY A 186 1.37 -28.94 -30.90
N ARG A 187 2.30 -27.97 -30.90
CA ARG A 187 2.67 -27.22 -29.70
C ARG A 187 1.64 -26.12 -29.46
N LYS A 188 1.16 -26.01 -28.21
CA LYS A 188 0.26 -24.92 -27.78
C LYS A 188 0.96 -23.57 -27.90
N ASN A 189 0.31 -22.61 -28.52
CA ASN A 189 0.80 -21.24 -28.73
C ASN A 189 -0.16 -20.24 -28.06
N CYS A 190 0.32 -19.55 -27.03
CA CYS A 190 -0.43 -18.60 -26.23
C CYS A 190 -0.07 -17.14 -26.55
N LYS A 191 0.60 -16.85 -27.68
CA LYS A 191 1.06 -15.50 -28.04
C LYS A 191 -0.06 -14.42 -27.96
N ASN A 192 -1.30 -14.81 -28.33
CA ASN A 192 -2.44 -13.89 -28.37
C ASN A 192 -3.34 -14.01 -27.12
N CYS A 193 -2.87 -14.67 -26.04
CA CYS A 193 -3.65 -14.87 -24.83
C CYS A 193 -3.22 -13.90 -23.74
N ALA A 194 -3.98 -12.84 -23.57
CA ALA A 194 -3.77 -11.83 -22.53
C ALA A 194 -4.30 -12.23 -21.14
N LEU A 195 -4.97 -13.39 -21.02
CA LEU A 195 -5.75 -13.78 -19.86
C LEU A 195 -5.00 -13.66 -18.51
N PRO A 196 -3.75 -14.14 -18.35
CA PRO A 196 -3.04 -14.07 -17.08
C PRO A 196 -2.40 -12.69 -16.81
N HIS A 197 -2.43 -11.79 -17.81
CA HIS A 197 -1.68 -10.54 -17.78
C HIS A 197 -2.54 -9.31 -17.47
N VAL A 198 -3.84 -9.46 -17.21
CA VAL A 198 -4.74 -8.34 -16.91
C VAL A 198 -4.97 -8.25 -15.41
N ARG A 199 -4.39 -7.26 -14.75
CA ARG A 199 -4.54 -6.99 -13.30
C ARG A 199 -4.40 -8.26 -12.45
N GLU A 200 -5.33 -8.55 -11.55
CA GLU A 200 -5.34 -9.75 -10.70
C GLU A 200 -6.01 -10.97 -11.35
N ASN A 201 -6.45 -10.88 -12.60
CA ASN A 201 -7.14 -12.00 -13.27
C ASN A 201 -6.29 -13.27 -13.29
N GLY A 202 -4.97 -13.15 -13.52
CA GLY A 202 -4.06 -14.28 -13.49
C GLY A 202 -4.10 -15.02 -12.17
N VAL A 203 -4.03 -14.30 -11.05
CA VAL A 203 -4.06 -14.89 -9.70
C VAL A 203 -5.42 -15.54 -9.43
N LYS A 204 -6.52 -14.84 -9.73
CA LYS A 204 -7.88 -15.37 -9.54
C LYS A 204 -8.09 -16.67 -10.32
N LEU A 205 -7.67 -16.72 -11.57
CA LEU A 205 -7.83 -17.88 -12.45
C LEU A 205 -6.94 -19.05 -12.02
N VAL A 206 -5.68 -18.79 -11.67
CA VAL A 206 -4.76 -19.83 -11.18
C VAL A 206 -5.25 -20.37 -9.85
N SER A 207 -5.67 -19.50 -8.92
CA SER A 207 -6.20 -19.93 -7.62
C SER A 207 -7.47 -20.77 -7.77
N ALA A 208 -8.39 -20.38 -8.65
CA ALA A 208 -9.62 -21.13 -8.90
C ALA A 208 -9.38 -22.52 -9.51
N ARG A 209 -8.22 -22.74 -10.11
CA ARG A 209 -7.84 -24.01 -10.76
C ARG A 209 -6.65 -24.69 -10.11
N TYR A 210 -6.30 -24.26 -8.91
CA TYR A 210 -5.14 -24.78 -8.19
C TYR A 210 -5.20 -26.29 -7.99
N GLU A 211 -6.36 -26.84 -7.61
CA GLU A 211 -6.53 -28.28 -7.40
C GLU A 211 -6.28 -29.07 -8.70
N GLN A 212 -6.76 -28.58 -9.85
CA GLN A 212 -6.53 -29.22 -11.14
C GLN A 212 -5.04 -29.19 -11.52
N LEU A 213 -4.34 -28.10 -11.21
CA LEU A 213 -2.90 -27.99 -11.44
C LEU A 213 -2.10 -28.90 -10.49
N ALA A 214 -2.52 -28.96 -9.24
CA ALA A 214 -1.89 -29.80 -8.22
C ALA A 214 -2.04 -31.30 -8.56
N GLU A 215 -3.18 -31.70 -9.15
CA GLU A 215 -3.41 -33.08 -9.60
C GLU A 215 -2.40 -33.50 -10.67
N LEU A 216 -2.04 -32.60 -11.59
CA LEU A 216 -1.01 -32.88 -12.62
C LEU A 216 0.38 -33.11 -12.05
N ALA A 217 0.63 -32.63 -10.82
CA ALA A 217 1.91 -32.77 -10.13
C ALA A 217 1.94 -33.92 -9.11
N ARG A 218 0.84 -34.69 -8.98
CA ARG A 218 0.83 -35.85 -8.08
C ARG A 218 1.75 -36.94 -8.57
N ASP A 219 2.54 -37.47 -7.64
CA ASP A 219 3.30 -38.68 -7.87
C ASP A 219 2.37 -39.89 -7.83
N GLU A 220 2.12 -40.51 -8.98
CA GLU A 220 1.27 -41.71 -9.07
C GLU A 220 2.03 -43.00 -8.67
N GLY A 221 3.20 -42.86 -8.03
CA GLY A 221 3.94 -44.01 -7.47
C GLY A 221 4.41 -44.98 -8.51
N LYS A 222 5.15 -44.49 -9.55
CA LYS A 222 5.84 -45.36 -10.51
C LYS A 222 7.12 -45.92 -9.93
#